data_aa685b980f126bc69f40a25836c15faa
#
_entry.id   aa685b980f126bc69f40a25836c15faa
#
_cell.length_a   1.000
_cell.length_b   1.000
_cell.length_c   1.000
_cell.angle_alpha   90.00
_cell.angle_beta   90.00
_cell.angle_gamma   90.00
#
_symmetry.space_group_name_H-M   'P 1'
#
loop_
_entity.id
_entity.type
_entity.pdbx_description
1 polymer ?
#
loop_
_entity_poly.entity_id
_entity_poly.type
_entity_poly.pdbx_seq_one_letter_code
_entity_poly.pdbx_strand_id
1 'polypeptide(L)'
;YVNTAKMMEMVLNGGRCIDCGPHCPRWSQCGALGKHLGPDTGSLDRYASFEEVKQSVDTQFEYWTNQMCSSLCVIENAHRALKPLPYVSALFEDCMESGHDLTEGGAKYNGIGPQASGMATCADSLAAIKQLVFDEKRCTGAELLEAVKHNWKGYEKLYALVNSSKVHHYGNDDDYADELFRFMFETYCSHIAGRKTPRGGTFSPGVLRRQMRVRISRS
;
A
#
# COMPACT_ATOMS: atom_id res chain seq x y z
N TYR A 1 6.89 -7.64 -1.05
CA TYR A 1 6.31 -6.61 -0.16
C TYR A 1 5.74 -5.48 -0.99
N VAL A 2 4.61 -4.92 -0.55
CA VAL A 2 4.00 -3.74 -1.14
C VAL A 2 3.99 -2.59 -0.14
N ASN A 3 4.35 -1.40 -0.59
CA ASN A 3 4.36 -0.21 0.25
C ASN A 3 3.00 0.50 0.18
N THR A 4 2.14 0.24 1.16
CA THR A 4 0.80 0.83 1.24
C THR A 4 0.83 2.33 1.55
N ALA A 5 1.85 2.81 2.27
CA ALA A 5 2.04 4.25 2.48
C ALA A 5 2.26 5.00 1.16
N LYS A 6 2.92 4.37 0.18
CA LYS A 6 3.04 4.95 -1.18
C LYS A 6 1.71 4.93 -1.93
N MET A 7 0.87 3.92 -1.71
CA MET A 7 -0.50 3.94 -2.25
C MET A 7 -1.33 5.06 -1.63
N MET A 8 -1.18 5.30 -0.32
CA MET A 8 -1.84 6.43 0.35
C MET A 8 -1.40 7.77 -0.21
N GLU A 9 -0.12 7.93 -0.57
CA GLU A 9 0.36 9.12 -1.28
C GLU A 9 -0.38 9.33 -2.61
N MET A 10 -0.69 8.26 -3.34
CA MET A 10 -1.47 8.35 -4.58
C MET A 10 -2.91 8.80 -4.31
N VAL A 11 -3.51 8.38 -3.20
CA VAL A 11 -4.83 8.86 -2.77
C VAL A 11 -4.82 10.37 -2.54
N LEU A 12 -3.79 10.85 -1.82
CA LEU A 12 -3.68 12.28 -1.49
C LEU A 12 -3.48 13.17 -2.71
N ASN A 13 -2.81 12.68 -3.75
CA ASN A 13 -2.37 13.47 -4.90
C ASN A 13 -2.93 12.96 -6.24
N GLY A 14 -4.11 12.36 -6.24
CA GLY A 14 -4.83 11.99 -7.45
C GLY A 14 -4.07 11.02 -8.36
N GLY A 15 -3.48 9.97 -7.80
CA GLY A 15 -2.71 8.99 -8.57
C GLY A 15 -1.31 9.44 -8.99
N ARG A 16 -0.84 10.59 -8.50
CA ARG A 16 0.49 11.14 -8.81
C ARG A 16 1.43 11.05 -7.62
N CYS A 17 2.71 10.86 -7.90
CA CYS A 17 3.76 10.96 -6.89
C CYS A 17 3.88 12.41 -6.38
N ILE A 18 3.92 12.61 -5.08
CA ILE A 18 4.11 13.94 -4.47
C ILE A 18 5.50 14.48 -4.81
N ASP A 19 6.53 13.64 -4.67
CA ASP A 19 7.92 14.00 -4.95
C ASP A 19 8.31 13.59 -6.38
N CYS A 20 7.57 14.11 -7.37
CA CYS A 20 7.80 13.79 -8.78
C CYS A 20 8.49 14.96 -9.51
N GLY A 21 9.76 14.76 -9.84
CA GLY A 21 10.54 15.77 -10.54
C GLY A 21 11.99 15.34 -10.76
N PRO A 22 12.81 16.17 -11.40
CA PRO A 22 14.22 15.87 -11.67
C PRO A 22 15.09 15.62 -10.43
N HIS A 23 14.63 16.06 -9.26
CA HIS A 23 15.25 15.83 -7.96
C HIS A 23 14.96 14.42 -7.38
N CYS A 24 13.97 13.71 -7.92
CA CYS A 24 13.64 12.36 -7.49
C CYS A 24 14.76 11.39 -7.91
N PRO A 25 15.37 10.61 -7.00
CA PRO A 25 16.43 9.66 -7.31
C PRO A 25 16.04 8.61 -8.35
N ARG A 26 14.75 8.37 -8.54
CA ARG A 26 14.21 7.43 -9.53
C ARG A 26 13.66 8.09 -10.78
N TRP A 27 13.85 9.40 -10.95
CA TRP A 27 13.26 10.14 -12.06
C TRP A 27 13.55 9.53 -13.42
N SER A 28 14.82 9.22 -13.70
CA SER A 28 15.26 8.62 -14.97
C SER A 28 14.73 7.20 -15.21
N GLN A 29 14.34 6.51 -14.15
CA GLN A 29 13.81 5.13 -14.18
C GLN A 29 12.29 5.10 -14.04
N CYS A 30 11.66 6.24 -13.74
CA CYS A 30 10.25 6.35 -13.52
C CYS A 30 9.50 6.39 -14.85
N GLY A 31 8.73 5.35 -15.15
CA GLY A 31 7.93 5.29 -16.38
C GLY A 31 6.83 6.36 -16.45
N ALA A 32 6.45 6.93 -15.32
CA ALA A 32 5.39 7.95 -15.26
C ALA A 32 5.87 9.35 -15.66
N LEU A 33 7.14 9.70 -15.38
CA LEU A 33 7.75 11.01 -15.74
C LEU A 33 6.82 12.20 -15.45
N GLY A 34 6.27 12.31 -14.23
CA GLY A 34 5.36 13.38 -13.83
C GLY A 34 3.89 13.16 -14.21
N LYS A 35 3.56 12.06 -14.87
CA LYS A 35 2.18 11.66 -15.17
C LYS A 35 1.55 10.90 -14.01
N HIS A 36 0.32 10.45 -14.20
CA HIS A 36 -0.33 9.56 -13.25
C HIS A 36 0.38 8.20 -13.20
N LEU A 37 0.68 7.74 -12.00
CA LEU A 37 1.14 6.38 -11.74
C LEU A 37 -0.04 5.43 -11.54
N GLY A 38 -1.08 5.90 -10.84
CA GLY A 38 -2.35 5.22 -10.61
C GLY A 38 -3.50 5.95 -11.31
N PRO A 39 -4.74 5.48 -11.11
CA PRO A 39 -5.93 6.15 -11.62
C PRO A 39 -6.07 7.56 -11.04
N ASP A 40 -6.65 8.48 -11.81
CA ASP A 40 -7.01 9.80 -11.31
C ASP A 40 -8.27 9.68 -10.46
N THR A 41 -8.11 9.74 -9.16
CA THR A 41 -9.20 9.66 -8.18
C THR A 41 -9.56 11.01 -7.57
N GLY A 42 -9.01 12.10 -8.11
CA GLY A 42 -9.02 13.40 -7.43
C GLY A 42 -7.91 13.50 -6.40
N SER A 43 -7.83 14.62 -5.72
CA SER A 43 -6.81 14.90 -4.70
C SER A 43 -7.44 15.51 -3.43
N LEU A 44 -6.70 15.50 -2.33
CA LEU A 44 -7.23 15.87 -1.01
C LEU A 44 -7.83 17.27 -0.95
N ASP A 45 -7.38 18.19 -1.79
CA ASP A 45 -7.91 19.55 -1.91
C ASP A 45 -9.31 19.61 -2.56
N ARG A 46 -9.76 18.52 -3.19
CA ARG A 46 -11.02 18.44 -3.94
C ARG A 46 -12.10 17.59 -3.29
N TYR A 47 -11.74 16.74 -2.34
CA TYR A 47 -12.71 15.88 -1.67
C TYR A 47 -13.66 16.71 -0.79
N ALA A 48 -14.95 16.55 -1.04
CA ALA A 48 -16.00 17.22 -0.27
C ALA A 48 -16.37 16.47 1.02
N SER A 49 -16.08 15.18 1.09
CA SER A 49 -16.38 14.30 2.23
C SER A 49 -15.29 13.27 2.49
N PHE A 50 -15.25 12.76 3.72
CA PHE A 50 -14.34 11.67 4.06
C PHE A 50 -14.69 10.37 3.31
N GLU A 51 -15.93 10.19 2.92
CA GLU A 51 -16.38 9.03 2.14
C GLU A 51 -15.76 9.03 0.73
N GLU A 52 -15.56 10.20 0.12
CA GLU A 52 -14.81 10.32 -1.16
C GLU A 52 -13.34 9.93 -0.98
N VAL A 53 -12.72 10.26 0.16
CA VAL A 53 -11.37 9.79 0.49
C VAL A 53 -11.33 8.26 0.55
N LYS A 54 -12.30 7.63 1.20
CA LYS A 54 -12.39 6.16 1.30
C LYS A 54 -12.60 5.50 -0.06
N GLN A 55 -13.42 6.08 -0.93
CA GLN A 55 -13.61 5.60 -2.30
C GLN A 55 -12.32 5.71 -3.12
N SER A 56 -11.59 6.81 -2.94
CA SER A 56 -10.27 6.97 -3.58
C SER A 56 -9.26 5.94 -3.08
N VAL A 57 -9.25 5.63 -1.78
CA VAL A 57 -8.45 4.54 -1.20
C VAL A 57 -8.79 3.23 -1.89
N ASP A 58 -10.05 2.86 -1.96
CA ASP A 58 -10.49 1.61 -2.55
C ASP A 58 -10.03 1.48 -4.01
N THR A 59 -10.27 2.51 -4.83
CA THR A 59 -9.87 2.55 -6.25
C THR A 59 -8.35 2.45 -6.44
N GLN A 60 -7.57 3.18 -5.64
CA GLN A 60 -6.11 3.11 -5.72
C GLN A 60 -5.59 1.74 -5.28
N PHE A 61 -6.15 1.18 -4.21
CA PHE A 61 -5.74 -0.13 -3.71
C PHE A 61 -6.12 -1.24 -4.69
N GLU A 62 -7.30 -1.20 -5.30
CA GLU A 62 -7.69 -2.13 -6.37
C GLU A 62 -6.68 -2.11 -7.51
N TYR A 63 -6.37 -0.93 -8.02
CA TYR A 63 -5.42 -0.79 -9.12
C TYR A 63 -4.05 -1.37 -8.78
N TRP A 64 -3.46 -0.97 -7.64
CA TRP A 64 -2.11 -1.38 -7.28
C TRP A 64 -2.01 -2.85 -6.88
N THR A 65 -3.04 -3.41 -6.25
CA THR A 65 -3.09 -4.84 -5.94
C THR A 65 -3.27 -5.68 -7.21
N ASN A 66 -4.00 -5.19 -8.20
CA ASN A 66 -4.09 -5.81 -9.54
C ASN A 66 -2.73 -5.86 -10.22
N GLN A 67 -1.98 -4.75 -10.23
CA GLN A 67 -0.63 -4.69 -10.80
C GLN A 67 0.34 -5.62 -10.05
N MET A 68 0.26 -5.65 -8.72
CA MET A 68 1.08 -6.53 -7.89
C MET A 68 0.79 -8.01 -8.18
N CYS A 69 -0.47 -8.43 -8.19
CA CYS A 69 -0.84 -9.83 -8.46
C CYS A 69 -0.38 -10.26 -9.86
N SER A 70 -0.59 -9.40 -10.86
CA SER A 70 -0.13 -9.65 -12.23
C SER A 70 1.40 -9.81 -12.31
N SER A 71 2.12 -8.92 -11.64
CA SER A 71 3.60 -8.98 -11.59
C SER A 71 4.08 -10.25 -10.88
N LEU A 72 3.42 -10.65 -9.79
CA LEU A 72 3.76 -11.89 -9.08
C LEU A 72 3.51 -13.13 -9.95
N CYS A 73 2.44 -13.15 -10.75
CA CYS A 73 2.20 -14.24 -11.71
C CYS A 73 3.30 -14.33 -12.78
N VAL A 74 3.79 -13.18 -13.27
CA VAL A 74 4.92 -13.16 -14.23
C VAL A 74 6.20 -13.69 -13.58
N ILE A 75 6.49 -13.27 -12.33
CA ILE A 75 7.66 -13.74 -11.57
C ILE A 75 7.58 -15.25 -11.33
N GLU A 76 6.43 -15.79 -10.94
CA GLU A 76 6.22 -17.23 -10.74
C GLU A 76 6.51 -18.02 -12.03
N ASN A 77 5.96 -17.56 -13.17
CA ASN A 77 6.22 -18.21 -14.46
C ASN A 77 7.70 -18.11 -14.87
N ALA A 78 8.36 -17.00 -14.57
CA ALA A 78 9.80 -16.87 -14.81
C ALA A 78 10.62 -17.82 -13.94
N HIS A 79 10.27 -17.98 -12.65
CA HIS A 79 10.91 -18.96 -11.77
C HIS A 79 10.75 -20.40 -12.31
N ARG A 80 9.55 -20.76 -12.72
CA ARG A 80 9.29 -22.08 -13.34
C ARG A 80 10.18 -22.33 -14.56
N ALA A 81 10.33 -21.34 -15.44
CA ALA A 81 11.08 -21.49 -16.68
C ALA A 81 12.60 -21.43 -16.50
N LEU A 82 13.09 -20.58 -15.60
CA LEU A 82 14.50 -20.24 -15.52
C LEU A 82 15.22 -20.80 -14.30
N LYS A 83 14.48 -21.16 -13.24
CA LYS A 83 15.07 -21.57 -11.97
C LYS A 83 14.25 -22.68 -11.29
N PRO A 84 14.11 -23.87 -11.89
CA PRO A 84 13.51 -25.01 -11.21
C PRO A 84 14.33 -25.38 -9.98
N LEU A 85 13.70 -26.02 -9.01
CA LEU A 85 14.28 -26.38 -7.71
C LEU A 85 14.23 -27.90 -7.46
N PRO A 86 14.89 -28.73 -8.31
CA PRO A 86 14.73 -30.19 -8.25
C PRO A 86 15.22 -30.79 -6.92
N TYR A 87 16.30 -30.27 -6.35
CA TYR A 87 16.80 -30.74 -5.06
C TYR A 87 15.82 -30.45 -3.91
N VAL A 88 15.22 -29.26 -3.90
CA VAL A 88 14.22 -28.88 -2.90
C VAL A 88 12.94 -29.68 -3.12
N SER A 89 12.52 -29.83 -4.37
CA SER A 89 11.33 -30.61 -4.75
C SER A 89 11.40 -32.06 -4.31
N ALA A 90 12.60 -32.67 -4.32
CA ALA A 90 12.82 -34.03 -3.83
C ALA A 90 12.60 -34.19 -2.31
N LEU A 91 12.57 -33.11 -1.55
CA LEU A 91 12.28 -33.11 -0.10
C LEU A 91 10.77 -32.99 0.20
N PHE A 92 9.94 -32.77 -0.82
CA PHE A 92 8.50 -32.68 -0.69
C PHE A 92 7.85 -33.95 -1.27
N GLU A 93 7.15 -34.71 -0.42
CA GLU A 93 6.46 -35.92 -0.80
C GLU A 93 5.50 -35.69 -1.99
N ASP A 94 4.68 -34.66 -1.91
CA ASP A 94 3.73 -34.30 -2.97
C ASP A 94 4.42 -34.06 -4.33
N CYS A 95 5.61 -33.43 -4.34
CA CYS A 95 6.39 -33.22 -5.57
C CYS A 95 6.92 -34.52 -6.14
N MET A 96 7.35 -35.43 -5.29
CA MET A 96 7.83 -36.76 -5.69
C MET A 96 6.68 -37.59 -6.26
N GLU A 97 5.52 -37.57 -5.64
CA GLU A 97 4.33 -38.30 -6.10
C GLU A 97 3.77 -37.75 -7.42
N SER A 98 3.71 -36.41 -7.55
CA SER A 98 3.18 -35.74 -8.74
C SER A 98 4.16 -35.72 -9.91
N GLY A 99 5.45 -35.87 -9.66
CA GLY A 99 6.51 -35.72 -10.66
C GLY A 99 6.70 -34.28 -11.16
N HIS A 100 6.20 -33.29 -10.40
CA HIS A 100 6.30 -31.88 -10.72
C HIS A 100 7.20 -31.12 -9.74
N ASP A 101 7.97 -30.16 -10.29
CA ASP A 101 8.81 -29.29 -9.48
C ASP A 101 7.96 -28.38 -8.56
N LEU A 102 8.53 -27.99 -7.43
CA LEU A 102 7.90 -27.05 -6.48
C LEU A 102 7.48 -25.75 -7.17
N THR A 103 8.28 -25.27 -8.13
CA THR A 103 7.98 -24.06 -8.91
C THR A 103 6.88 -24.26 -9.95
N GLU A 104 6.54 -25.52 -10.27
CA GLU A 104 5.45 -25.90 -11.17
C GLU A 104 4.13 -26.20 -10.44
N GLY A 105 4.14 -26.14 -9.12
CA GLY A 105 2.97 -26.46 -8.31
C GLY A 105 2.91 -27.92 -7.87
N GLY A 106 4.04 -28.64 -7.84
CA GLY A 106 4.12 -30.02 -7.38
C GLY A 106 3.72 -30.24 -5.92
N ALA A 107 3.87 -29.20 -5.06
CA ALA A 107 3.42 -29.29 -3.68
C ALA A 107 1.89 -29.20 -3.58
N LYS A 108 1.32 -29.78 -2.53
CA LYS A 108 -0.12 -29.77 -2.24
C LYS A 108 -0.67 -28.36 -1.98
N TYR A 109 0.13 -27.53 -1.32
CA TYR A 109 -0.25 -26.17 -0.95
C TYR A 109 0.63 -25.13 -1.68
N ASN A 110 0.06 -24.44 -2.64
CA ASN A 110 0.75 -23.50 -3.55
C ASN A 110 0.22 -22.10 -3.43
N GLY A 111 0.40 -21.47 -2.26
CA GLY A 111 -0.03 -20.10 -2.01
C GLY A 111 1.03 -19.05 -2.41
N ILE A 112 0.58 -17.84 -2.72
CA ILE A 112 1.42 -16.63 -2.75
C ILE A 112 0.94 -15.70 -1.65
N GLY A 113 1.84 -15.30 -0.75
CA GLY A 113 1.55 -14.43 0.38
C GLY A 113 2.10 -13.01 0.19
N PRO A 114 1.44 -12.13 -0.57
CA PRO A 114 1.88 -10.75 -0.69
C PRO A 114 1.73 -10.03 0.65
N GLN A 115 2.81 -9.38 1.09
CA GLN A 115 2.87 -8.72 2.38
C GLN A 115 2.76 -7.22 2.22
N ALA A 116 1.77 -6.60 2.88
CA ALA A 116 1.64 -5.15 2.98
C ALA A 116 2.55 -4.59 4.06
N SER A 117 3.17 -3.46 3.78
CA SER A 117 3.99 -2.69 4.72
C SER A 117 3.50 -1.26 4.75
N GLY A 118 3.33 -0.69 5.96
CA GLY A 118 2.87 0.70 6.14
C GLY A 118 1.38 0.87 6.41
N MET A 119 0.64 -0.19 6.73
CA MET A 119 -0.79 -0.11 7.05
C MET A 119 -1.09 0.83 8.23
N ALA A 120 -0.30 0.76 9.31
CA ALA A 120 -0.46 1.68 10.44
C ALA A 120 -0.28 3.14 10.02
N THR A 121 0.72 3.42 9.18
CA THR A 121 0.91 4.77 8.62
C THR A 121 -0.28 5.24 7.80
N CYS A 122 -0.92 4.33 7.05
CA CYS A 122 -2.14 4.65 6.31
C CYS A 122 -3.31 4.95 7.25
N ALA A 123 -3.50 4.14 8.29
CA ALA A 123 -4.53 4.35 9.29
C ALA A 123 -4.36 5.69 10.02
N ASP A 124 -3.14 6.01 10.48
CA ASP A 124 -2.81 7.28 11.09
C ASP A 124 -3.05 8.47 10.15
N SER A 125 -2.70 8.31 8.87
CA SER A 125 -2.95 9.34 7.85
C SER A 125 -4.44 9.57 7.65
N LEU A 126 -5.25 8.50 7.58
CA LEU A 126 -6.71 8.61 7.47
C LEU A 126 -7.33 9.19 8.73
N ALA A 127 -6.82 8.84 9.92
CA ALA A 127 -7.28 9.39 11.19
C ALA A 127 -7.03 10.91 11.24
N ALA A 128 -5.82 11.33 10.90
CA ALA A 128 -5.47 12.75 10.85
C ALA A 128 -6.33 13.52 9.83
N ILE A 129 -6.54 12.97 8.63
CA ILE A 129 -7.37 13.58 7.58
C ILE A 129 -8.81 13.69 8.06
N LYS A 130 -9.39 12.58 8.54
CA LYS A 130 -10.78 12.55 9.00
C LYS A 130 -10.99 13.56 10.12
N GLN A 131 -10.15 13.50 11.16
CA GLN A 131 -10.27 14.38 12.33
C GLN A 131 -10.03 15.83 11.98
N LEU A 132 -8.88 16.16 11.38
CA LEU A 132 -8.46 17.56 11.24
C LEU A 132 -9.13 18.30 10.09
N VAL A 133 -9.46 17.59 8.99
CA VAL A 133 -10.04 18.21 7.79
C VAL A 133 -11.57 18.16 7.84
N PHE A 134 -12.16 17.00 8.17
CA PHE A 134 -13.60 16.80 8.03
C PHE A 134 -14.37 17.02 9.34
N ASP A 135 -13.90 16.46 10.46
CA ASP A 135 -14.62 16.49 11.73
C ASP A 135 -14.39 17.82 12.47
N GLU A 136 -13.15 18.18 12.77
CA GLU A 136 -12.80 19.38 13.53
C GLU A 136 -12.56 20.65 12.67
N LYS A 137 -12.33 20.49 11.38
CA LYS A 137 -12.05 21.57 10.42
C LYS A 137 -10.92 22.49 10.87
N ARG A 138 -9.85 21.89 11.39
CA ARG A 138 -8.64 22.61 11.89
C ARG A 138 -7.73 23.06 10.76
N CYS A 139 -7.79 22.37 9.62
CA CYS A 139 -7.10 22.75 8.39
C CYS A 139 -7.96 22.31 7.19
N THR A 140 -7.65 22.88 6.03
CA THR A 140 -8.26 22.43 4.78
C THR A 140 -7.49 21.27 4.17
N GLY A 141 -8.14 20.47 3.31
CA GLY A 141 -7.46 19.44 2.54
C GLY A 141 -6.31 19.99 1.68
N ALA A 142 -6.49 21.20 1.13
CA ALA A 142 -5.46 21.89 0.36
C ALA A 142 -4.23 22.26 1.22
N GLU A 143 -4.43 22.81 2.42
CA GLU A 143 -3.33 23.13 3.34
C GLU A 143 -2.55 21.89 3.75
N LEU A 144 -3.27 20.80 4.08
CA LEU A 144 -2.62 19.55 4.48
C LEU A 144 -1.83 18.94 3.32
N LEU A 145 -2.39 18.93 2.10
CA LEU A 145 -1.71 18.44 0.90
C LEU A 145 -0.45 19.25 0.58
N GLU A 146 -0.53 20.58 0.64
CA GLU A 146 0.63 21.46 0.42
C GLU A 146 1.70 21.27 1.50
N ALA A 147 1.30 21.12 2.76
CA ALA A 147 2.24 20.82 3.85
C ALA A 147 3.03 19.53 3.58
N VAL A 148 2.35 18.49 3.12
CA VAL A 148 3.00 17.21 2.77
C VAL A 148 3.92 17.38 1.55
N LYS A 149 3.49 18.08 0.50
CA LYS A 149 4.30 18.36 -0.70
C LYS A 149 5.58 19.13 -0.38
N HIS A 150 5.52 20.05 0.56
CA HIS A 150 6.67 20.83 1.01
C HIS A 150 7.49 20.14 2.11
N ASN A 151 7.21 18.85 2.39
CA ASN A 151 7.86 18.14 3.49
C ASN A 151 7.79 18.94 4.82
N TRP A 152 6.62 19.52 5.09
CA TRP A 152 6.27 20.32 6.27
C TRP A 152 7.05 21.62 6.46
N LYS A 153 7.88 22.04 5.51
CA LYS A 153 8.60 23.32 5.57
C LYS A 153 7.61 24.48 5.46
N GLY A 154 7.57 25.33 6.47
CA GLY A 154 6.59 26.42 6.60
C GLY A 154 5.25 26.01 7.22
N TYR A 155 5.09 24.73 7.57
CA TYR A 155 3.89 24.17 8.20
C TYR A 155 4.19 23.47 9.54
N GLU A 156 5.19 23.96 10.28
CA GLU A 156 5.70 23.33 11.51
C GLU A 156 4.62 23.19 12.59
N LYS A 157 3.68 24.14 12.66
CA LYS A 157 2.54 24.08 13.60
C LYS A 157 1.57 22.94 13.24
N LEU A 158 1.29 22.77 11.96
CA LEU A 158 0.43 21.69 11.48
C LEU A 158 1.12 20.34 11.66
N TYR A 159 2.42 20.26 11.39
CA TYR A 159 3.22 19.07 11.67
C TYR A 159 3.18 18.67 13.15
N ALA A 160 3.38 19.65 14.04
CA ALA A 160 3.31 19.40 15.48
C ALA A 160 1.90 18.95 15.92
N LEU A 161 0.85 19.49 15.31
CA LEU A 161 -0.53 19.08 15.58
C LEU A 161 -0.79 17.65 15.13
N VAL A 162 -0.45 17.29 13.90
CA VAL A 162 -0.63 15.96 13.33
C VAL A 162 0.10 14.89 14.16
N ASN A 163 1.28 15.22 14.72
CA ASN A 163 2.06 14.28 15.52
C ASN A 163 1.80 14.39 17.03
N SER A 164 0.80 15.15 17.44
CA SER A 164 0.46 15.32 18.85
C SER A 164 -0.48 14.22 19.35
N SER A 165 -0.51 14.02 20.66
CA SER A 165 -1.48 13.13 21.32
C SER A 165 -2.95 13.59 21.22
N LYS A 166 -3.21 14.72 20.56
CA LYS A 166 -4.56 15.22 20.28
C LYS A 166 -5.17 14.62 19.02
N VAL A 167 -4.35 14.03 18.20
CA VAL A 167 -4.78 13.30 16.99
C VAL A 167 -4.78 11.82 17.30
N HIS A 168 -5.79 11.11 16.82
CA HIS A 168 -5.92 9.68 16.99
C HIS A 168 -4.84 8.92 16.23
N HIS A 169 -4.20 7.97 16.89
CA HIS A 169 -3.13 7.14 16.31
C HIS A 169 -3.35 5.68 16.61
N TYR A 170 -3.11 4.83 15.62
CA TYR A 170 -3.20 3.39 15.74
C TYR A 170 -2.18 2.81 16.73
N GLY A 171 -2.63 1.85 17.51
CA GLY A 171 -1.80 1.13 18.48
C GLY A 171 -1.85 1.71 19.90
N ASN A 172 -2.80 2.59 20.19
CA ASN A 172 -3.04 3.19 21.49
C ASN A 172 -4.38 2.76 22.13
N ASP A 173 -4.96 1.63 21.68
CA ASP A 173 -6.27 1.16 22.11
C ASP A 173 -7.37 2.23 21.87
N ASP A 174 -7.41 2.73 20.63
CA ASP A 174 -8.23 3.85 20.19
C ASP A 174 -9.14 3.38 19.04
N ASP A 175 -10.40 3.18 19.33
CA ASP A 175 -11.40 2.68 18.39
C ASP A 175 -11.46 3.49 17.08
N TYR A 176 -11.26 4.81 17.18
CA TYR A 176 -11.30 5.68 16.01
C TYR A 176 -10.19 5.35 14.99
N ALA A 177 -8.98 5.14 15.46
CA ALA A 177 -7.84 4.75 14.62
C ALA A 177 -7.90 3.27 14.23
N ASP A 178 -8.38 2.41 15.13
CA ASP A 178 -8.49 0.97 14.90
C ASP A 178 -9.53 0.62 13.83
N GLU A 179 -10.66 1.35 13.77
CA GLU A 179 -11.64 1.20 12.69
C GLU A 179 -11.04 1.57 11.32
N LEU A 180 -10.22 2.61 11.26
CA LEU A 180 -9.53 3.00 10.01
C LEU A 180 -8.45 2.00 9.61
N PHE A 181 -7.74 1.42 10.58
CA PHE A 181 -6.82 0.32 10.29
C PHE A 181 -7.57 -0.91 9.75
N ARG A 182 -8.70 -1.26 10.37
CA ARG A 182 -9.56 -2.37 9.90
C ARG A 182 -10.04 -2.12 8.47
N PHE A 183 -10.54 -0.93 8.19
CA PHE A 183 -10.94 -0.52 6.83
C PHE A 183 -9.81 -0.71 5.82
N MET A 184 -8.60 -0.21 6.12
CA MET A 184 -7.44 -0.36 5.26
C MET A 184 -7.04 -1.82 5.02
N PHE A 185 -7.08 -2.63 6.09
CA PHE A 185 -6.77 -4.05 6.02
C PHE A 185 -7.80 -4.82 5.19
N GLU A 186 -9.08 -4.59 5.43
CA GLU A 186 -10.17 -5.23 4.69
C GLU A 186 -10.14 -4.85 3.21
N THR A 187 -9.93 -3.57 2.89
CA THR A 187 -9.75 -3.09 1.51
C THR A 187 -8.60 -3.80 0.82
N TYR A 188 -7.43 -3.89 1.45
CA TYR A 188 -6.27 -4.59 0.89
C TYR A 188 -6.55 -6.08 0.67
N CYS A 189 -7.16 -6.74 1.64
CA CYS A 189 -7.44 -8.17 1.58
C CYS A 189 -8.51 -8.50 0.55
N SER A 190 -9.59 -7.71 0.44
CA SER A 190 -10.70 -7.96 -0.48
C SER A 190 -10.26 -7.99 -1.94
N HIS A 191 -9.30 -7.15 -2.31
CA HIS A 191 -8.77 -7.09 -3.67
C HIS A 191 -7.75 -8.20 -4.02
N ILE A 192 -7.34 -9.03 -3.05
CA ILE A 192 -6.28 -10.02 -3.25
C ILE A 192 -6.76 -11.44 -2.96
N ALA A 193 -7.50 -11.61 -1.86
CA ALA A 193 -7.84 -12.92 -1.32
C ALA A 193 -8.58 -13.80 -2.35
N GLY A 194 -8.18 -15.07 -2.41
CA GLY A 194 -8.83 -16.08 -3.25
C GLY A 194 -8.51 -16.02 -4.73
N ARG A 195 -7.75 -15.03 -5.23
CA ARG A 195 -7.28 -15.03 -6.62
C ARG A 195 -6.39 -16.23 -6.88
N LYS A 196 -6.51 -16.82 -8.07
CA LYS A 196 -5.71 -17.98 -8.45
C LYS A 196 -4.28 -17.60 -8.79
N THR A 197 -3.34 -18.47 -8.41
CA THR A 197 -1.92 -18.36 -8.75
C THR A 197 -1.58 -19.30 -9.92
N PRO A 198 -0.50 -19.03 -10.67
CA PRO A 198 -0.06 -19.92 -11.77
C PRO A 198 0.25 -21.35 -11.33
N ARG A 199 0.59 -21.56 -10.06
CA ARG A 199 0.91 -22.87 -9.48
C ARG A 199 -0.31 -23.63 -8.95
N GLY A 200 -1.54 -23.18 -9.25
CA GLY A 200 -2.77 -23.85 -8.85
C GLY A 200 -3.28 -23.51 -7.44
N GLY A 201 -2.58 -22.67 -6.69
CA GLY A 201 -3.00 -22.19 -5.38
C GLY A 201 -3.81 -20.89 -5.43
N THR A 202 -3.85 -20.18 -4.30
CA THR A 202 -4.51 -18.88 -4.17
C THR A 202 -3.58 -17.85 -3.53
N PHE A 203 -3.87 -16.57 -3.79
CA PHE A 203 -3.26 -15.48 -3.06
C PHE A 203 -3.84 -15.41 -1.64
N SER A 204 -2.94 -15.29 -0.67
CA SER A 204 -3.25 -15.14 0.76
C SER A 204 -2.55 -13.89 1.28
N PRO A 205 -3.24 -12.73 1.30
CA PRO A 205 -2.62 -11.48 1.71
C PRO A 205 -2.23 -11.51 3.19
N GLY A 206 -1.15 -10.82 3.51
CA GLY A 206 -0.69 -10.63 4.88
C GLY A 206 -0.22 -9.20 5.12
N VAL A 207 -0.06 -8.84 6.38
CA VAL A 207 0.44 -7.53 6.79
C VAL A 207 1.66 -7.70 7.68
N LEU A 208 2.73 -7.00 7.35
CA LEU A 208 3.91 -6.94 8.19
C LEU A 208 3.68 -5.97 9.35
N ARG A 209 3.84 -6.48 10.55
CA ARG A 209 3.77 -5.72 11.81
C ARG A 209 4.98 -4.80 12.04
N ARG A 210 5.82 -4.60 11.01
CA ARG A 210 6.97 -3.72 11.12
C ARG A 210 6.50 -2.29 10.95
N GLN A 211 6.48 -1.52 12.02
CA GLN A 211 6.46 -0.06 11.95
C GLN A 211 7.70 0.38 11.17
N MET A 212 7.59 0.55 9.87
CA MET A 212 8.49 1.44 9.19
C MET A 212 8.07 2.84 9.60
N ARG A 213 8.74 3.41 10.60
CA ARG A 213 8.79 4.86 10.71
C ARG A 213 9.30 5.32 9.34
N VAL A 214 8.41 5.82 8.51
CA VAL A 214 8.81 6.70 7.41
C VAL A 214 9.40 7.90 8.13
N ARG A 215 10.70 7.83 8.43
CA ARG A 215 11.47 9.03 8.65
C ARG A 215 11.37 9.75 7.31
N ILE A 216 10.49 10.73 7.23
CA ILE A 216 10.67 11.82 6.32
C ILE A 216 11.96 12.45 6.82
N SER A 217 13.08 11.98 6.24
CA SER A 217 14.41 12.36 6.69
C SER A 217 14.57 13.84 6.41
N ARG A 218 14.77 14.61 7.49
CA ARG A 218 15.48 15.87 7.37
C ARG A 218 16.90 15.53 6.89
N SER A 219 17.21 15.74 5.65
CA SER A 219 18.56 15.98 5.16
C SER A 219 18.81 17.46 5.09
#